data_9e8ab280d975f3b7e3951c817e254953
#
_entry.id   9e8ab280d975f3b7e3951c817e254953
#
_cell.length_a   1.000
_cell.length_b   1.000
_cell.length_c   1.000
_cell.angle_alpha   90.00
_cell.angle_beta   90.00
_cell.angle_gamma   90.00
#
_symmetry.space_group_name_H-M   'P 1'
#
loop_
_entity.id
_entity.type
_entity.pdbx_description
1 polymer ?
#
loop_
_entity_poly.entity_id
_entity_poly.type
_entity_poly.pdbx_seq_one_letter_code
_entity_poly.pdbx_strand_id
1 'polypeptide(L)'
;LEIIVNGGIKDYYKEKDNFSTLDGIMIGREAYSYPKKLENVDSIFYKKNDKNNSLISITKNMFDYFETLDKKNEIKRGLIHMHGLYNGLKNARKIRILLSNSSFFKPAKNEIIDLINDNYKNAA
;
A
#
# COMPACT_ATOMS: atom_id res chain seq x y z
N LEU A 1 -32.28 -1.16 6.20
CA LEU A 1 -31.14 -1.25 7.12
C LEU A 1 -29.91 -1.64 6.31
N GLU A 2 -28.86 -0.81 6.33
CA GLU A 2 -27.58 -1.17 5.73
C GLU A 2 -26.77 -2.04 6.70
N ILE A 3 -26.24 -3.17 6.21
CA ILE A 3 -25.48 -4.13 7.00
C ILE A 3 -24.06 -4.21 6.44
N ILE A 4 -23.08 -3.78 7.25
CA ILE A 4 -21.66 -3.82 6.91
C ILE A 4 -20.98 -4.83 7.83
N VAL A 5 -20.34 -5.84 7.23
CA VAL A 5 -19.58 -6.83 8.01
C VAL A 5 -18.20 -6.28 8.37
N ASN A 6 -17.80 -6.47 9.62
CA ASN A 6 -16.49 -6.11 10.15
C ASN A 6 -15.93 -7.28 10.98
N GLY A 7 -14.68 -7.60 10.76
CA GLY A 7 -13.93 -8.54 11.61
C GLY A 7 -13.25 -9.67 10.85
N GLY A 8 -11.95 -9.79 11.03
CA GLY A 8 -11.15 -10.93 10.56
C GLY A 8 -11.02 -11.12 9.05
N ILE A 9 -11.56 -10.23 8.23
CA ILE A 9 -11.54 -10.34 6.78
C ILE A 9 -10.12 -10.07 6.29
N LYS A 10 -9.50 -11.10 5.71
CA LYS A 10 -8.14 -11.05 5.16
C LYS A 10 -8.11 -11.03 3.65
N ASP A 11 -9.15 -11.56 3.01
CA ASP A 11 -9.24 -11.68 1.56
C ASP A 11 -10.66 -11.39 1.12
N TYR A 12 -10.90 -10.14 0.77
CA TYR A 12 -12.23 -9.70 0.32
C TYR A 12 -12.64 -10.31 -1.03
N TYR A 13 -11.69 -10.75 -1.84
CA TYR A 13 -11.98 -11.35 -3.13
C TYR A 13 -12.63 -12.73 -2.96
N LYS A 14 -12.09 -13.55 -2.06
CA LYS A 14 -12.66 -14.87 -1.73
C LYS A 14 -13.98 -14.77 -0.99
N GLU A 15 -14.12 -13.72 -0.19
CA GLU A 15 -15.31 -13.51 0.64
C GLU A 15 -16.45 -12.80 -0.11
N LYS A 16 -16.19 -12.24 -1.29
CA LYS A 16 -17.16 -11.48 -2.08
C LYS A 16 -18.49 -12.23 -2.26
N ASP A 17 -18.45 -13.53 -2.56
CA ASP A 17 -19.64 -14.32 -2.79
C ASP A 17 -20.36 -14.69 -1.48
N ASN A 18 -19.61 -14.86 -0.38
CA ASN A 18 -20.16 -15.10 0.96
C ASN A 18 -20.91 -13.86 1.51
N PHE A 19 -20.58 -12.69 1.04
CA PHE A 19 -21.17 -11.42 1.49
C PHE A 19 -22.11 -10.78 0.47
N SER A 20 -22.61 -11.56 -0.50
CA SER A 20 -23.51 -11.06 -1.55
C SER A 20 -24.84 -10.47 -1.04
N THR A 21 -25.22 -10.79 0.21
CA THR A 21 -26.41 -10.28 0.90
C THR A 21 -26.12 -9.08 1.80
N LEU A 22 -24.88 -8.61 1.86
CA LEU A 22 -24.46 -7.49 2.70
C LEU A 22 -24.21 -6.24 1.85
N ASP A 23 -24.43 -5.07 2.45
CA ASP A 23 -24.25 -3.79 1.78
C ASP A 23 -22.79 -3.35 1.72
N GLY A 24 -21.94 -3.93 2.57
CA GLY A 24 -20.51 -3.59 2.57
C GLY A 24 -19.64 -4.47 3.44
N ILE A 25 -18.33 -4.31 3.22
CA ILE A 25 -17.26 -5.01 3.94
C ILE A 25 -16.29 -3.97 4.51
N MET A 26 -15.98 -4.08 5.80
CA MET A 26 -14.97 -3.24 6.44
C MET A 26 -13.68 -4.05 6.65
N ILE A 27 -12.58 -3.55 6.06
CA ILE A 27 -11.25 -4.15 6.18
C ILE A 27 -10.35 -3.19 6.95
N GLY A 28 -9.96 -3.54 8.16
CA GLY A 28 -9.12 -2.72 9.03
C GLY A 28 -7.64 -3.10 8.97
N ARG A 29 -7.21 -3.97 9.87
CA ARG A 29 -5.79 -4.34 10.04
C ARG A 29 -5.13 -4.89 8.79
N GLU A 30 -5.84 -5.65 8.00
CA GLU A 30 -5.32 -6.22 6.75
C GLU A 30 -5.03 -5.13 5.71
N ALA A 31 -5.90 -4.12 5.58
CA ALA A 31 -5.67 -2.98 4.70
C ALA A 31 -4.42 -2.18 5.09
N TYR A 32 -4.16 -2.03 6.39
CA TYR A 32 -2.97 -1.35 6.89
C TYR A 32 -1.69 -2.18 6.70
N SER A 33 -1.75 -3.48 6.98
CA SER A 33 -0.58 -4.36 6.89
C SER A 33 -0.20 -4.72 5.46
N TYR A 34 -1.21 -4.83 4.58
CA TYR A 34 -1.06 -5.25 3.19
C TYR A 34 -1.90 -4.40 2.25
N PRO A 35 -1.66 -3.08 2.15
CA PRO A 35 -2.49 -2.16 1.35
C PRO A 35 -2.52 -2.54 -0.13
N LYS A 36 -1.50 -3.22 -0.65
CA LYS A 36 -1.48 -3.76 -2.01
C LYS A 36 -2.67 -4.69 -2.32
N LYS A 37 -3.23 -5.35 -1.32
CA LYS A 37 -4.43 -6.19 -1.51
C LYS A 37 -5.66 -5.39 -1.95
N LEU A 38 -5.68 -4.07 -1.75
CA LEU A 38 -6.77 -3.20 -2.17
C LEU A 38 -6.63 -2.70 -3.62
N GLU A 39 -5.60 -3.13 -4.35
CA GLU A 39 -5.27 -2.65 -5.70
C GLU A 39 -6.45 -2.75 -6.68
N ASN A 40 -7.25 -3.82 -6.57
CA ASN A 40 -8.34 -4.13 -7.50
C ASN A 40 -9.75 -3.89 -6.92
N VAL A 41 -9.87 -3.17 -5.80
CA VAL A 41 -11.17 -2.91 -5.14
C VAL A 41 -12.13 -2.19 -6.08
N ASP A 42 -11.65 -1.19 -6.81
CA ASP A 42 -12.47 -0.37 -7.68
C ASP A 42 -13.06 -1.18 -8.84
N SER A 43 -12.30 -2.09 -9.45
CA SER A 43 -12.79 -2.95 -10.52
C SER A 43 -13.75 -4.03 -10.01
N ILE A 44 -13.45 -4.61 -8.84
CA ILE A 44 -14.23 -5.73 -8.28
C ILE A 44 -15.62 -5.26 -7.78
N PHE A 45 -15.66 -4.17 -7.03
CA PHE A 45 -16.89 -3.71 -6.36
C PHE A 45 -17.64 -2.63 -7.11
N TYR A 46 -16.92 -1.75 -7.83
CA TYR A 46 -17.52 -0.58 -8.47
C TYR A 46 -17.51 -0.63 -9.99
N LYS A 47 -17.02 -1.73 -10.61
CA LYS A 47 -16.89 -1.92 -12.06
C LYS A 47 -16.19 -0.75 -12.75
N LYS A 48 -15.28 -0.09 -12.05
CA LYS A 48 -14.43 0.99 -12.56
C LYS A 48 -13.13 0.41 -13.09
N ASN A 49 -12.56 1.03 -14.13
CA ASN A 49 -11.23 0.67 -14.58
C ASN A 49 -10.23 0.98 -13.45
N ASP A 50 -9.43 0.00 -13.10
CA ASP A 50 -8.34 0.20 -12.14
C ASP A 50 -7.39 1.25 -12.73
N LYS A 51 -7.23 2.35 -12.02
CA LYS A 51 -6.19 3.31 -12.34
C LYS A 51 -4.86 2.57 -12.13
N ASN A 52 -3.92 2.81 -13.02
CA ASN A 52 -2.60 2.16 -12.98
C ASN A 52 -1.81 2.62 -11.73
N ASN A 53 -2.22 2.15 -10.56
CA ASN A 53 -1.63 2.44 -9.27
C ASN A 53 -0.45 1.49 -9.03
N SER A 54 0.55 1.51 -9.92
CA SER A 54 1.76 0.73 -9.70
C SER A 54 2.41 1.12 -8.36
N LEU A 55 3.03 0.18 -7.69
CA LEU A 55 3.73 0.43 -6.44
C LEU A 55 4.78 1.54 -6.57
N ILE A 56 5.42 1.65 -7.75
CA ILE A 56 6.36 2.72 -8.08
C ILE A 56 5.64 4.08 -8.11
N SER A 57 4.48 4.16 -8.76
CA SER A 57 3.70 5.40 -8.83
C SER A 57 3.24 5.84 -7.44
N ILE A 58 2.71 4.92 -6.64
CA ILE A 58 2.30 5.19 -5.25
C ILE A 58 3.50 5.68 -4.44
N THR A 59 4.66 5.01 -4.55
CA THR A 59 5.88 5.41 -3.83
C THR A 59 6.31 6.82 -4.23
N LYS A 60 6.36 7.13 -5.52
CA LYS A 60 6.71 8.48 -6.01
C LYS A 60 5.76 9.54 -5.46
N ASN A 61 4.46 9.34 -5.60
CA ASN A 61 3.43 10.29 -5.15
C ASN A 61 3.52 10.55 -3.63
N MET A 62 3.78 9.50 -2.83
CA MET A 62 3.97 9.64 -1.38
C MET A 62 5.21 10.47 -1.04
N PHE A 63 6.33 10.23 -1.72
CA PHE A 63 7.53 11.03 -1.50
C PHE A 63 7.34 12.48 -1.95
N ASP A 64 6.68 12.71 -3.08
CA ASP A 64 6.36 14.06 -3.57
C ASP A 64 5.46 14.80 -2.56
N TYR A 65 4.48 14.11 -1.96
CA TYR A 65 3.68 14.65 -0.87
C TYR A 65 4.54 14.99 0.36
N PHE A 66 5.46 14.11 0.78
CA PHE A 66 6.33 14.40 1.92
C PHE A 66 7.26 15.59 1.68
N GLU A 67 7.63 15.87 0.43
CA GLU A 67 8.42 17.04 0.07
C GLU A 67 7.64 18.36 0.29
N THR A 68 6.31 18.32 0.37
CA THR A 68 5.47 19.48 0.70
C THR A 68 5.34 19.73 2.20
N LEU A 69 5.82 18.82 3.04
CA LEU A 69 5.70 18.94 4.50
C LEU A 69 6.93 19.61 5.12
N ASP A 70 6.70 20.60 5.98
CA ASP A 70 7.78 21.32 6.68
C ASP A 70 8.29 20.59 7.92
N LYS A 71 7.45 19.74 8.54
CA LYS A 71 7.75 19.13 9.83
C LYS A 71 8.36 17.74 9.68
N LYS A 72 9.63 17.59 10.06
CA LYS A 72 10.35 16.31 10.05
C LYS A 72 9.61 15.17 10.76
N ASN A 73 8.91 15.45 11.85
CA ASN A 73 8.16 14.44 12.59
C ASN A 73 6.95 13.90 11.81
N GLU A 74 6.29 14.73 11.01
CA GLU A 74 5.18 14.32 10.14
C GLU A 74 5.69 13.43 9.02
N ILE A 75 6.79 13.81 8.39
CA ILE A 75 7.47 13.00 7.36
C ILE A 75 7.85 11.63 7.95
N LYS A 76 8.50 11.60 9.11
CA LYS A 76 8.91 10.35 9.77
C LYS A 76 7.72 9.42 10.05
N ARG A 77 6.61 9.95 10.54
CA ARG A 77 5.39 9.17 10.77
C ARG A 77 4.83 8.64 9.45
N GLY A 78 4.76 9.46 8.42
CA GLY A 78 4.30 9.07 7.10
C GLY A 78 5.14 7.92 6.50
N LEU A 79 6.46 8.00 6.58
CA LEU A 79 7.37 6.96 6.10
C LEU A 79 7.15 5.61 6.81
N ILE A 80 6.88 5.62 8.12
CA ILE A 80 6.57 4.40 8.87
C ILE A 80 5.27 3.76 8.38
N HIS A 81 4.25 4.55 8.07
CA HIS A 81 2.98 4.05 7.54
C HIS A 81 3.10 3.42 6.15
N MET A 82 4.15 3.73 5.40
CA MET A 82 4.43 3.10 4.11
C MET A 82 4.96 1.66 4.22
N HIS A 83 5.40 1.21 5.39
CA HIS A 83 6.03 -0.11 5.55
C HIS A 83 5.20 -1.27 5.00
N GLY A 84 3.89 -1.22 5.17
CA GLY A 84 2.96 -2.25 4.71
C GLY A 84 2.91 -2.40 3.18
N LEU A 85 3.16 -1.32 2.42
CA LEU A 85 3.16 -1.32 0.96
C LEU A 85 4.16 -2.31 0.35
N TYR A 86 5.26 -2.54 1.03
CA TYR A 86 6.37 -3.35 0.52
C TYR A 86 6.37 -4.79 1.04
N ASN A 87 5.33 -5.19 1.79
CA ASN A 87 5.21 -6.56 2.26
C ASN A 87 5.11 -7.53 1.08
N GLY A 88 5.85 -8.65 1.18
CA GLY A 88 5.95 -9.65 0.11
C GLY A 88 7.04 -9.40 -0.94
N LEU A 89 7.70 -8.24 -0.95
CA LEU A 89 8.84 -8.01 -1.83
C LEU A 89 10.11 -8.67 -1.27
N LYS A 90 10.96 -9.19 -2.16
CA LYS A 90 12.27 -9.76 -1.82
C LYS A 90 13.13 -8.78 -1.00
N ASN A 91 13.08 -7.50 -1.32
CA ASN A 91 13.88 -6.43 -0.69
C ASN A 91 13.11 -5.65 0.39
N ALA A 92 11.95 -6.14 0.87
CA ALA A 92 11.09 -5.43 1.82
C ALA A 92 11.81 -4.98 3.09
N ARG A 93 12.74 -5.81 3.62
CA ARG A 93 13.53 -5.46 4.81
C ARG A 93 14.42 -4.24 4.56
N LYS A 94 15.12 -4.23 3.43
CA LYS A 94 16.03 -3.11 3.06
C LYS A 94 15.22 -1.82 2.86
N ILE A 95 14.09 -1.90 2.17
CA ILE A 95 13.19 -0.76 1.96
C ILE A 95 12.70 -0.19 3.30
N ARG A 96 12.29 -1.02 4.25
CA ARG A 96 11.84 -0.56 5.57
C ARG A 96 12.96 0.12 6.37
N ILE A 97 14.20 -0.35 6.26
CA ILE A 97 15.35 0.31 6.88
C ILE A 97 15.56 1.71 6.28
N LEU A 98 15.48 1.84 4.96
CA LEU A 98 15.59 3.14 4.29
C LEU A 98 14.48 4.10 4.72
N LEU A 99 13.22 3.64 4.79
CA LEU A 99 12.08 4.42 5.25
C LEU A 99 12.20 4.85 6.72
N SER A 100 12.81 4.02 7.56
CA SER A 100 13.00 4.33 8.99
C SER A 100 14.12 5.37 9.21
N ASN A 101 15.02 5.54 8.26
CA ASN A 101 16.14 6.48 8.33
C ASN A 101 15.80 7.81 7.66
N SER A 102 15.03 8.65 8.34
CA SER A 102 14.55 9.94 7.83
C SER A 102 15.65 10.94 7.46
N SER A 103 16.91 10.69 7.87
CA SER A 103 18.05 11.55 7.54
C SER A 103 18.43 11.50 6.05
N PHE A 104 18.02 10.43 5.35
CA PHE A 104 18.34 10.18 3.94
C PHE A 104 17.10 10.23 3.03
N PHE A 105 16.15 11.11 3.35
CA PHE A 105 14.86 11.18 2.67
C PHE A 105 14.96 11.21 1.13
N LYS A 106 15.71 12.15 0.54
CA LYS A 106 15.83 12.29 -0.92
C LYS A 106 16.59 11.13 -1.58
N PRO A 107 17.77 10.73 -1.11
CA PRO A 107 18.47 9.54 -1.65
C PRO A 107 17.66 8.26 -1.52
N ALA A 108 16.93 8.09 -0.43
CA ALA A 108 16.11 6.90 -0.19
C ALA A 108 15.02 6.69 -1.25
N LYS A 109 14.41 7.75 -1.79
CA LYS A 109 13.39 7.66 -2.85
C LYS A 109 13.89 6.86 -4.05
N ASN A 110 15.04 7.24 -4.61
CA ASN A 110 15.60 6.59 -5.80
C ASN A 110 16.00 5.14 -5.50
N GLU A 111 16.70 4.91 -4.40
CA GLU A 111 17.12 3.55 -4.00
C GLU A 111 15.92 2.63 -3.77
N ILE A 112 14.83 3.12 -3.17
CA ILE A 112 13.61 2.33 -2.99
C ILE A 112 12.98 1.99 -4.34
N ILE A 113 12.93 2.93 -5.28
CA ILE A 113 12.38 2.69 -6.62
C ILE A 113 13.21 1.63 -7.36
N ASP A 114 14.53 1.69 -7.26
CA ASP A 114 15.42 0.68 -7.85
C ASP A 114 15.20 -0.71 -7.24
N LEU A 115 15.07 -0.80 -5.92
CA LEU A 115 14.76 -2.04 -5.22
C LEU A 115 13.38 -2.63 -5.61
N ILE A 116 12.39 -1.77 -5.89
CA ILE A 116 11.09 -2.22 -6.41
C ILE A 116 11.25 -2.76 -7.83
N ASN A 117 11.96 -2.05 -8.70
CA ASN A 117 12.21 -2.48 -10.08
C ASN A 117 12.92 -3.83 -10.16
N ASP A 118 13.89 -4.07 -9.28
CA ASP A 118 14.61 -5.36 -9.22
C ASP A 118 13.70 -6.55 -8.89
N ASN A 119 12.63 -6.33 -8.11
CA ASN A 119 11.65 -7.38 -7.86
C ASN A 119 10.86 -7.76 -9.11
N TYR A 120 10.58 -6.82 -10.00
CA TYR A 120 9.84 -7.09 -11.24
C TYR A 120 10.70 -7.71 -12.32
N LYS A 121 12.00 -7.34 -12.41
CA LYS A 121 12.95 -7.95 -13.37
C LYS A 121 13.23 -9.42 -13.08
N ASN A 122 13.21 -9.82 -11.81
CA ASN A 122 13.50 -11.20 -11.41
C ASN A 122 12.24 -12.10 -11.36
N ALA A 123 11.08 -11.57 -11.67
CA ALA A 123 9.81 -12.29 -11.72
C ALA A 123 9.38 -12.67 -13.16
N ALA A 124 10.12 -12.21 -14.17
CA ALA A 124 9.95 -12.54 -15.59
C ALA A 124 10.96 -13.63 -15.98
#